data_77264cd81855ccee064e13955c5096bf
#
_entry.id   77264cd81855ccee064e13955c5096bf
#
_cell.length_a   1.000
_cell.length_b   1.000
_cell.length_c   1.000
_cell.angle_alpha   90.00
_cell.angle_beta   90.00
_cell.angle_gamma   90.00
#
_symmetry.space_group_name_H-M   'P 1'
#
loop_
_entity.id
_entity.type
_entity.pdbx_description
1 polymer ?
#
loop_
_entity_poly.entity_id
_entity_poly.type
_entity_poly.pdbx_seq_one_letter_code
_entity_poly.pdbx_strand_id
1 'polypeptide(L)'
;MYVRRNEGNMSKVKMISPEVKNVPWQEKPEGLKGAPIWRYSENPIIGRNPIEGVARIFNSAVMPYEDAFIGVFRGEQTNGIPYIYLGRSKDAIHWEFDSNKIPFVDEDGNP
;
A
#
# COMPACT_ATOMS: atom_id res chain seq x y z
N MET A 1 8.81 3.54 5.23
CA MET A 1 9.39 4.64 4.42
C MET A 1 10.90 4.63 4.62
N TYR A 2 11.63 4.41 3.58
CA TYR A 2 13.10 4.40 3.62
C TYR A 2 13.59 5.82 3.29
N VAL A 3 14.24 6.49 4.24
CA VAL A 3 14.91 7.78 3.97
C VAL A 3 16.39 7.52 3.85
N ARG A 4 16.95 7.54 2.64
CA ARG A 4 18.39 7.51 2.42
C ARG A 4 19.01 8.80 2.97
N ARG A 5 20.03 8.68 3.80
CA ARG A 5 20.81 9.83 4.31
C ARG A 5 21.50 10.54 3.15
N ASN A 6 21.11 11.78 2.91
CA ASN A 6 22.02 12.73 2.28
C ASN A 6 22.88 13.34 3.40
N GLU A 7 24.19 13.20 3.28
CA GLU A 7 25.16 13.81 4.18
C GLU A 7 25.18 15.34 3.97
N GLY A 8 24.38 16.06 4.75
CA GLY A 8 24.33 17.52 4.70
C GLY A 8 23.17 18.05 5.53
N ASN A 9 23.43 18.24 6.82
CA ASN A 9 22.68 19.08 7.76
C ASN A 9 21.15 18.96 7.74
N MET A 10 20.62 17.77 7.90
CA MET A 10 19.18 17.51 8.06
C MET A 10 18.90 17.05 9.48
N SER A 11 17.80 17.52 10.06
CA SER A 11 17.28 17.03 11.34
C SER A 11 17.35 15.51 11.39
N LYS A 12 17.93 14.97 12.46
CA LYS A 12 18.08 13.52 12.66
C LYS A 12 16.70 12.87 12.78
N VAL A 13 16.15 12.41 11.66
CA VAL A 13 14.94 11.57 11.68
C VAL A 13 15.34 10.24 12.32
N LYS A 14 14.75 9.97 13.50
CA LYS A 14 14.96 8.71 14.20
C LYS A 14 14.04 7.66 13.61
N MET A 15 14.59 6.61 13.03
CA MET A 15 13.82 5.42 12.67
C MET A 15 13.40 4.70 13.95
N ILE A 16 12.10 4.51 14.12
CA ILE A 16 11.49 3.84 15.28
C ILE A 16 11.00 2.42 14.99
N SER A 17 11.16 1.97 13.76
CA SER A 17 10.80 0.62 13.32
C SER A 17 11.96 -0.06 12.63
N PRO A 18 11.99 -1.40 12.58
CA PRO A 18 12.95 -2.14 11.76
C PRO A 18 12.86 -1.73 10.29
N GLU A 19 13.96 -1.93 9.57
CA GLU A 19 13.97 -1.76 8.13
C GLU A 19 12.94 -2.69 7.47
N VAL A 20 12.12 -2.14 6.57
CA VAL A 20 11.16 -2.92 5.79
C VAL A 20 11.90 -3.59 4.64
N LYS A 21 11.89 -4.92 4.62
CA LYS A 21 12.53 -5.72 3.58
C LYS A 21 11.63 -5.85 2.35
N ASN A 22 12.25 -6.20 1.22
CA ASN A 22 11.57 -6.58 -0.02
C ASN A 22 10.71 -5.48 -0.68
N VAL A 23 10.85 -4.24 -0.30
CA VAL A 23 10.23 -3.13 -1.03
C VAL A 23 11.16 -2.70 -2.16
N PRO A 24 10.76 -2.81 -3.43
CA PRO A 24 11.54 -2.29 -4.54
C PRO A 24 11.67 -0.77 -4.39
N TRP A 25 12.88 -0.29 -4.52
CA TRP A 25 13.18 1.14 -4.41
C TRP A 25 13.49 1.74 -5.76
N GLN A 26 12.88 2.84 -6.07
CA GLN A 26 13.20 3.62 -7.25
C GLN A 26 13.94 4.90 -6.84
N GLU A 27 15.13 5.12 -7.41
CA GLU A 27 15.85 6.38 -7.24
C GLU A 27 15.09 7.54 -7.87
N LYS A 28 15.22 8.71 -7.28
CA LYS A 28 14.59 9.93 -7.79
C LYS A 28 15.14 10.26 -9.19
N PRO A 29 14.27 10.40 -10.19
CA PRO A 29 14.71 10.78 -11.55
C PRO A 29 15.45 12.11 -11.58
N GLU A 30 16.49 12.22 -12.38
CA GLU A 30 17.30 13.44 -12.46
C GLU A 30 16.50 14.69 -12.85
N GLY A 31 15.54 14.54 -13.76
CA GLY A 31 14.66 15.63 -14.20
C GLY A 31 13.74 16.20 -13.11
N LEU A 32 13.68 15.52 -11.96
CA LEU A 32 12.89 15.94 -10.80
C LEU A 32 13.76 16.49 -9.66
N LYS A 33 15.01 16.89 -9.95
CA LYS A 33 15.87 17.56 -8.96
C LYS A 33 15.13 18.76 -8.36
N GLY A 34 15.09 18.81 -7.03
CA GLY A 34 14.37 19.86 -6.29
C GLY A 34 12.90 19.55 -5.99
N ALA A 35 12.27 18.59 -6.65
CA ALA A 35 10.94 18.15 -6.25
C ALA A 35 10.99 17.41 -4.88
N PRO A 36 10.14 17.78 -3.91
CA PRO A 36 10.14 17.12 -2.59
C PRO A 36 9.59 15.70 -2.63
N ILE A 37 8.78 15.37 -3.63
CA ILE A 37 8.09 14.10 -3.79
C ILE A 37 8.18 13.66 -5.25
N TRP A 38 8.36 12.36 -5.48
CA TRP A 38 8.20 11.75 -6.80
C TRP A 38 7.44 10.43 -6.67
N ARG A 39 6.86 9.99 -7.75
CA ARG A 39 6.06 8.77 -7.80
C ARG A 39 6.83 7.66 -8.51
N TYR A 40 6.54 6.43 -8.12
CA TYR A 40 7.00 5.26 -8.83
C TYR A 40 6.56 5.29 -10.31
N SER A 41 7.46 4.95 -11.23
CA SER A 41 7.21 5.09 -12.67
C SER A 41 6.11 4.17 -13.19
N GLU A 42 5.89 3.02 -12.54
CA GLU A 42 4.87 2.06 -12.91
C GLU A 42 3.52 2.29 -12.20
N ASN A 43 3.36 3.44 -11.55
CA ASN A 43 2.06 3.79 -10.96
C ASN A 43 0.98 3.99 -12.03
N PRO A 44 -0.29 3.61 -11.74
CA PRO A 44 -0.78 3.05 -10.48
C PRO A 44 -0.43 1.56 -10.33
N ILE A 45 0.01 1.16 -9.14
CA ILE A 45 0.33 -0.25 -8.84
C ILE A 45 -0.91 -1.13 -8.67
N ILE A 46 -2.08 -0.53 -8.42
CA ILE A 46 -3.37 -1.19 -8.41
C ILE A 46 -4.27 -0.42 -9.37
N GLY A 47 -4.62 -1.05 -10.48
CA GLY A 47 -5.45 -0.45 -11.52
C GLY A 47 -6.95 -0.49 -11.22
N ARG A 48 -7.75 -0.27 -12.25
CA ARG A 48 -9.21 -0.41 -12.18
C ARG A 48 -9.63 -1.87 -12.20
N ASN A 49 -10.79 -2.14 -11.60
CA ASN A 49 -11.39 -3.49 -11.53
C ASN A 49 -10.43 -4.55 -10.96
N PRO A 50 -9.77 -4.27 -9.82
CA PRO A 50 -8.78 -5.19 -9.26
C PRO A 50 -9.38 -6.46 -8.66
N ILE A 51 -10.68 -6.42 -8.34
CA ILE A 51 -11.48 -7.51 -7.82
C ILE A 51 -12.81 -7.50 -8.56
N GLU A 52 -13.41 -8.65 -8.80
CA GLU A 52 -14.73 -8.72 -9.43
C GLU A 52 -15.77 -7.88 -8.67
N GLY A 53 -16.49 -7.01 -9.36
CA GLY A 53 -17.48 -6.10 -8.79
C GLY A 53 -16.89 -4.86 -8.11
N VAL A 54 -15.57 -4.74 -7.97
CA VAL A 54 -14.88 -3.60 -7.39
C VAL A 54 -14.33 -2.71 -8.50
N ALA A 55 -14.83 -1.49 -8.61
CA ALA A 55 -14.39 -0.55 -9.64
C ALA A 55 -12.98 -0.02 -9.40
N ARG A 56 -12.62 0.23 -8.14
CA ARG A 56 -11.36 0.86 -7.76
C ARG A 56 -11.06 0.69 -6.28
N ILE A 57 -9.77 0.78 -5.95
CA ILE A 57 -9.28 0.82 -4.59
C ILE A 57 -8.98 2.27 -4.19
N PHE A 58 -9.36 2.62 -2.98
CA PHE A 58 -8.96 3.83 -2.29
C PHE A 58 -8.16 3.46 -1.06
N ASN A 59 -8.06 4.32 -0.11
CA ASN A 59 -7.38 4.20 1.16
C ASN A 59 -7.02 2.77 1.57
N SER A 60 -5.77 2.56 1.89
CA SER A 60 -5.25 1.28 2.33
C SER A 60 -4.42 1.43 3.60
N ALA A 61 -4.37 0.37 4.38
CA ALA A 61 -3.40 0.21 5.47
C ALA A 61 -2.62 -1.07 5.21
N VAL A 62 -1.31 -0.93 5.09
CA VAL A 62 -0.38 -2.01 4.73
C VAL A 62 0.67 -2.15 5.81
N MET A 63 1.02 -3.38 6.14
CA MET A 63 2.09 -3.68 7.08
C MET A 63 2.94 -4.86 6.59
N PRO A 64 4.23 -4.91 6.96
CA PRO A 64 5.02 -6.12 6.81
C PRO A 64 4.44 -7.25 7.66
N TYR A 65 4.40 -8.43 7.10
CA TYR A 65 3.95 -9.64 7.78
C TYR A 65 4.77 -10.84 7.31
N GLU A 66 5.49 -11.48 8.23
CA GLU A 66 6.48 -12.51 7.90
C GLU A 66 7.48 -12.01 6.83
N ASP A 67 7.63 -12.72 5.71
CA ASP A 67 8.50 -12.34 4.60
C ASP A 67 7.78 -11.57 3.47
N ALA A 68 6.59 -11.07 3.76
CA ALA A 68 5.70 -10.45 2.77
C ALA A 68 5.03 -9.18 3.34
N PHE A 69 3.96 -8.75 2.69
CA PHE A 69 3.09 -7.67 3.14
C PHE A 69 1.65 -8.13 3.16
N ILE A 70 0.92 -7.66 4.15
CA ILE A 70 -0.52 -7.81 4.24
C ILE A 70 -1.15 -6.43 4.33
N GLY A 71 -2.34 -6.27 3.76
CA GLY A 71 -3.03 -5.00 3.80
C GLY A 71 -4.54 -5.14 3.75
N VAL A 72 -5.21 -4.12 4.25
CA VAL A 72 -6.65 -3.94 4.10
C VAL A 72 -6.91 -2.76 3.18
N PHE A 73 -7.85 -2.92 2.26
CA PHE A 73 -8.07 -2.02 1.15
C PHE A 73 -9.56 -1.67 1.02
N ARG A 74 -9.85 -0.38 0.98
CA ARG A 74 -11.21 0.10 0.71
C ARG A 74 -11.51 -0.05 -0.79
N GLY A 75 -12.31 -1.03 -1.14
CA GLY A 75 -12.79 -1.27 -2.50
C GLY A 75 -14.17 -0.69 -2.72
N GLU A 76 -14.28 0.27 -3.64
CA GLU A 76 -15.57 0.83 -4.04
C GLU A 76 -16.20 -0.04 -5.12
N GLN A 77 -17.41 -0.53 -4.83
CA GLN A 77 -18.20 -1.30 -5.77
C GLN A 77 -18.65 -0.45 -6.96
N THR A 78 -19.07 -1.07 -8.03
CA THR A 78 -19.64 -0.38 -9.20
C THR A 78 -20.89 0.44 -8.87
N ASN A 79 -21.59 0.13 -7.78
CA ASN A 79 -22.72 0.89 -7.25
C ASN A 79 -22.32 2.02 -6.28
N GLY A 80 -21.03 2.23 -6.05
CA GLY A 80 -20.51 3.26 -5.15
C GLY A 80 -20.42 2.85 -3.67
N ILE A 81 -20.88 1.66 -3.29
CA ILE A 81 -20.81 1.20 -1.90
C ILE A 81 -19.40 0.66 -1.60
N PRO A 82 -18.67 1.16 -0.59
CA PRO A 82 -17.35 0.68 -0.25
C PRO A 82 -17.42 -0.51 0.71
N TYR A 83 -16.50 -1.45 0.49
CA TYR A 83 -16.20 -2.55 1.42
C TYR A 83 -14.70 -2.66 1.64
N ILE A 84 -14.30 -3.43 2.64
CA ILE A 84 -12.89 -3.67 2.95
C ILE A 84 -12.50 -5.07 2.46
N TYR A 85 -11.38 -5.14 1.77
CA TYR A 85 -10.79 -6.37 1.22
C TYR A 85 -9.41 -6.62 1.78
N LEU A 86 -9.06 -7.88 1.94
CA LEU A 86 -7.72 -8.29 2.32
C LEU A 86 -6.86 -8.45 1.06
N GLY A 87 -5.64 -7.94 1.12
CA GLY A 87 -4.64 -8.11 0.06
C GLY A 87 -3.31 -8.60 0.63
N ARG A 88 -2.56 -9.31 -0.20
CA ARG A 88 -1.22 -9.81 0.10
C ARG A 88 -0.27 -9.45 -1.02
N SER A 89 0.98 -9.19 -0.67
CA SER A 89 2.03 -8.89 -1.64
C SER A 89 3.39 -9.34 -1.12
N LYS A 90 4.27 -9.79 -2.00
CA LYS A 90 5.67 -10.11 -1.65
C LYS A 90 6.58 -8.88 -1.69
N ASP A 91 6.20 -7.85 -2.43
CA ASP A 91 7.04 -6.70 -2.74
C ASP A 91 6.37 -5.33 -2.51
N ALA A 92 5.14 -5.32 -2.01
CA ALA A 92 4.29 -4.14 -1.83
C ALA A 92 3.90 -3.41 -3.14
N ILE A 93 4.19 -4.00 -4.29
CA ILE A 93 3.85 -3.47 -5.62
C ILE A 93 2.82 -4.35 -6.31
N HIS A 94 3.06 -5.66 -6.35
CA HIS A 94 2.15 -6.63 -6.94
C HIS A 94 1.24 -7.22 -5.86
N TRP A 95 -0.05 -6.95 -5.96
CA TRP A 95 -1.04 -7.30 -4.94
C TRP A 95 -2.00 -8.36 -5.44
N GLU A 96 -2.25 -9.34 -4.58
CA GLU A 96 -3.29 -10.34 -4.73
C GLU A 96 -4.39 -10.07 -3.69
N PHE A 97 -5.65 -10.02 -4.11
CA PHE A 97 -6.79 -9.70 -3.25
C PHE A 97 -7.68 -10.92 -3.04
N ASP A 98 -8.20 -11.05 -1.84
CA ASP A 98 -9.31 -11.97 -1.60
C ASP A 98 -10.55 -11.45 -2.37
N SER A 99 -11.29 -12.36 -2.98
CA SER A 99 -12.49 -12.01 -3.77
C SER A 99 -13.68 -11.57 -2.90
N ASN A 100 -13.68 -11.99 -1.64
CA ASN A 100 -14.72 -11.67 -0.69
C ASN A 100 -14.31 -10.50 0.22
N LYS A 101 -15.28 -9.62 0.49
CA LYS A 101 -15.09 -8.56 1.50
C LYS A 101 -14.86 -9.15 2.88
N ILE A 102 -14.10 -8.45 3.70
CA ILE A 102 -13.93 -8.79 5.12
C ILE A 102 -15.29 -8.62 5.82
N PRO A 103 -15.82 -9.66 6.47
CA PRO A 103 -17.03 -9.52 7.25
C PRO A 103 -16.73 -8.76 8.56
N PHE A 104 -17.52 -7.75 8.85
CA PHE A 104 -17.53 -7.12 10.17
C PHE A 104 -18.67 -7.75 10.96
N VAL A 105 -18.32 -8.29 12.10
CA VAL A 105 -19.26 -8.97 12.99
C VAL A 105 -19.12 -8.42 14.42
N ASP A 106 -20.20 -8.48 15.19
CA ASP A 106 -20.17 -8.16 16.61
C ASP A 106 -19.51 -9.27 17.46
N GLU A 107 -19.52 -9.12 18.78
CA GLU A 107 -18.91 -10.07 19.72
C GLU A 107 -19.57 -11.47 19.67
N ASP A 108 -20.83 -11.52 19.23
CA ASP A 108 -21.59 -12.75 19.06
C ASP A 108 -21.47 -13.37 17.66
N GLY A 109 -20.71 -12.72 16.76
CA GLY A 109 -20.49 -13.15 15.38
C GLY A 109 -21.59 -12.75 14.40
N ASN A 110 -22.48 -11.82 14.77
CA ASN A 110 -23.51 -11.30 13.88
C ASN A 110 -22.99 -10.10 13.05
N PRO A 111 -23.41 -9.96 11.77
CA PRO A 111 -23.03 -8.83 10.91
C PRO A 111 -23.65 -7.51 11.36
#